data_bd967d946646c93a69b488ca0739d928
#
_entry.id   bd967d946646c93a69b488ca0739d928
#
_cell.length_a   1.000
_cell.length_b   1.000
_cell.length_c   1.000
_cell.angle_alpha   90.00
_cell.angle_beta   90.00
_cell.angle_gamma   90.00
#
_symmetry.space_group_name_H-M   'P 1'
#
loop_
_entity.id
_entity.type
_entity.pdbx_description
1 polymer ?
#
loop_
_entity_poly.entity_id
_entity_poly.type
_entity_poly.pdbx_seq_one_letter_code
_entity_poly.pdbx_strand_id
1 'polypeptide(L)'
;MLLGLDCGSTAVKAVLFGPGGETVATGSRRTEPVQPAPNRIEHDMDRLWELACGAIGDALGAVPPGAGTVDAIGVTAHGDGLYLCDRAGRPLGPGITSVDSRAREVRAAWASRGVLDRVEQISGQRPYPYAATTVLAWIERHEPERYARIGHVLFCKDWLRYRLTGVIATDPTDASTAFTDARTQLYSQELLSLLGLDAVRPALPEIHPSSGVMGTISAVAAAQTGLLAGTPVAGGMHDVTASAVGLGNLEPGVVSITAGTFSINETLSDHLRVDRRWNARAGLRPGQWMNMSISPASSNNVDWFLRQAYTAEWDAATRGGPSLWETVEADVAGPVADDAPLFHPFLYGSPYDAPASAAFLGLRSWHGRADMLRAVVEGAVFNHRYHVDALRSAFPASRAGITG
;
A
#
# COMPACT_ATOMS: atom_id res chain seq x y z
N MET A 1 -15.07 -21.69 4.94
CA MET A 1 -14.38 -20.46 5.41
C MET A 1 -13.71 -19.75 4.25
N LEU A 2 -13.45 -18.44 4.35
CA LEU A 2 -12.62 -17.70 3.40
C LEU A 2 -11.27 -17.38 4.03
N LEU A 3 -10.18 -17.46 3.25
CA LEU A 3 -8.85 -17.03 3.67
C LEU A 3 -8.49 -15.70 3.03
N GLY A 4 -8.18 -14.69 3.83
CA GLY A 4 -7.51 -13.47 3.40
C GLY A 4 -6.00 -13.57 3.68
N LEU A 5 -5.17 -13.42 2.66
CA LEU A 5 -3.71 -13.33 2.79
C LEU A 5 -3.29 -11.89 2.48
N ASP A 6 -2.70 -11.22 3.46
CA ASP A 6 -2.17 -9.86 3.35
C ASP A 6 -0.67 -9.85 3.57
N CYS A 7 0.08 -9.30 2.63
CA CYS A 7 1.51 -9.08 2.77
C CYS A 7 1.80 -7.57 2.85
N GLY A 8 1.73 -7.04 4.06
CA GLY A 8 2.14 -5.68 4.35
C GLY A 8 3.67 -5.51 4.42
N SER A 9 4.12 -4.27 4.57
CA SER A 9 5.55 -3.94 4.69
C SER A 9 6.21 -4.49 5.97
N THR A 10 5.44 -4.76 7.02
CA THR A 10 5.94 -5.18 8.34
C THR A 10 5.58 -6.60 8.73
N ALA A 11 4.55 -7.18 8.13
CA ALA A 11 4.11 -8.54 8.42
C ALA A 11 3.31 -9.13 7.25
N VAL A 12 3.39 -10.45 7.12
CA VAL A 12 2.43 -11.26 6.36
C VAL A 12 1.39 -11.77 7.33
N LYS A 13 0.11 -11.59 7.00
CA LYS A 13 -1.03 -12.02 7.82
C LYS A 13 -1.94 -12.94 7.01
N ALA A 14 -2.38 -14.01 7.63
CA ALA A 14 -3.40 -14.90 7.11
C ALA A 14 -4.58 -14.89 8.07
N VAL A 15 -5.77 -14.55 7.59
CA VAL A 15 -6.98 -14.48 8.42
C VAL A 15 -8.05 -15.37 7.81
N LEU A 16 -8.62 -16.24 8.63
CA LEU A 16 -9.73 -17.10 8.27
C LEU A 16 -11.04 -16.50 8.75
N PHE A 17 -11.97 -16.36 7.84
CA PHE A 17 -13.29 -15.79 8.09
C PHE A 17 -14.36 -16.87 7.96
N GLY A 18 -15.28 -16.88 8.90
CA GLY A 18 -16.49 -17.68 8.84
C GLY A 18 -17.55 -17.10 7.88
N PRO A 19 -18.67 -17.82 7.69
CA PRO A 19 -19.72 -17.40 6.76
C PRO A 19 -20.37 -16.05 7.09
N GLY A 20 -20.34 -15.62 8.34
CA GLY A 20 -20.85 -14.31 8.78
C GLY A 20 -19.83 -13.18 8.68
N GLY A 21 -18.60 -13.46 8.25
CA GLY A 21 -17.48 -12.49 8.22
C GLY A 21 -16.73 -12.38 9.54
N GLU A 22 -17.05 -13.21 10.53
CA GLU A 22 -16.34 -13.27 11.80
C GLU A 22 -14.94 -13.87 11.62
N THR A 23 -13.96 -13.36 12.36
CA THR A 23 -12.60 -13.91 12.38
C THR A 23 -12.61 -15.24 13.17
N VAL A 24 -12.26 -16.32 12.48
CA VAL A 24 -12.16 -17.68 13.06
C VAL A 24 -10.76 -17.95 13.59
N ALA A 25 -9.73 -17.62 12.82
CA ALA A 25 -8.34 -17.79 13.19
C ALA A 25 -7.44 -16.81 12.45
N THR A 26 -6.26 -16.55 13.02
CA THR A 26 -5.27 -15.63 12.43
C THR A 26 -3.88 -16.22 12.62
N GLY A 27 -3.06 -16.12 11.56
CA GLY A 27 -1.62 -16.35 11.61
C GLY A 27 -0.86 -15.12 11.15
N SER A 28 0.31 -14.88 11.72
CA SER A 28 1.12 -13.71 11.35
C SER A 28 2.61 -14.01 11.45
N ARG A 29 3.38 -13.49 10.48
CA ARG A 29 4.83 -13.54 10.47
C ARG A 29 5.37 -12.16 10.13
N ARG A 30 6.38 -11.69 10.87
CA ARG A 30 7.05 -10.42 10.56
C ARG A 30 7.83 -10.55 9.26
N THR A 31 7.74 -9.54 8.42
CA THR A 31 8.63 -9.38 7.26
C THR A 31 10.01 -8.91 7.72
N GLU A 32 11.02 -9.31 6.98
CA GLU A 32 12.42 -8.98 7.26
C GLU A 32 13.00 -8.24 6.05
N PRO A 33 12.68 -6.93 5.89
CA PRO A 33 13.22 -6.17 4.77
C PRO A 33 14.74 -6.03 4.91
N VAL A 34 15.45 -6.18 3.79
CA VAL A 34 16.89 -5.97 3.71
C VAL A 34 17.14 -4.55 3.19
N GLN A 35 18.06 -3.84 3.82
CA GLN A 35 18.48 -2.51 3.42
C GLN A 35 19.94 -2.51 2.95
N PRO A 36 20.24 -2.92 1.69
CA PRO A 36 21.62 -3.01 1.20
C PRO A 36 22.29 -1.63 1.02
N ALA A 37 21.51 -0.56 0.94
CA ALA A 37 21.95 0.82 0.91
C ALA A 37 20.87 1.74 1.53
N PRO A 38 21.20 2.98 1.95
CA PRO A 38 20.24 3.87 2.63
C PRO A 38 18.94 4.15 1.87
N ASN A 39 18.96 4.07 0.54
CA ASN A 39 17.83 4.31 -0.35
C ASN A 39 17.25 3.04 -1.00
N ARG A 40 17.69 1.85 -0.56
CA ARG A 40 17.24 0.57 -1.10
C ARG A 40 16.58 -0.25 0.01
N ILE A 41 15.34 -0.66 -0.22
CA ILE A 41 14.60 -1.51 0.71
C ILE A 41 13.97 -2.65 -0.07
N GLU A 42 14.42 -3.85 0.22
CA GLU A 42 14.18 -5.05 -0.57
C GLU A 42 13.64 -6.18 0.28
N HIS A 43 12.90 -7.11 -0.34
CA HIS A 43 12.50 -8.37 0.26
C HIS A 43 13.11 -9.52 -0.54
N ASP A 44 13.68 -10.50 0.15
CA ASP A 44 13.94 -11.78 -0.46
C ASP A 44 12.59 -12.42 -0.84
N MET A 45 12.40 -12.69 -2.14
CA MET A 45 11.12 -13.15 -2.66
C MET A 45 10.77 -14.57 -2.20
N ASP A 46 11.74 -15.46 -2.08
CA ASP A 46 11.51 -16.83 -1.62
C ASP A 46 11.27 -16.84 -0.09
N ARG A 47 12.01 -16.03 0.66
CA ARG A 47 11.76 -15.85 2.10
C ARG A 47 10.37 -15.30 2.37
N LEU A 48 9.91 -14.35 1.56
CA LEU A 48 8.55 -13.79 1.68
C LEU A 48 7.48 -14.87 1.48
N TRP A 49 7.71 -15.78 0.52
CA TRP A 49 6.83 -16.94 0.32
C TRP A 49 6.85 -17.89 1.53
N GLU A 50 8.00 -18.18 2.11
CA GLU A 50 8.10 -19.00 3.34
C GLU A 50 7.32 -18.37 4.50
N LEU A 51 7.41 -17.06 4.68
CA LEU A 51 6.65 -16.33 5.69
C LEU A 51 5.14 -16.43 5.43
N ALA A 52 4.71 -16.36 4.17
CA ALA A 52 3.30 -16.54 3.80
C ALA A 52 2.83 -17.97 4.10
N CYS A 53 3.60 -18.99 3.77
CA CYS A 53 3.31 -20.38 4.12
C CYS A 53 3.20 -20.55 5.66
N GLY A 54 4.13 -19.94 6.41
CA GLY A 54 4.11 -19.99 7.87
C GLY A 54 2.86 -19.32 8.46
N ALA A 55 2.49 -18.14 7.97
CA ALA A 55 1.28 -17.44 8.43
C ALA A 55 0.00 -18.23 8.11
N ILE A 56 -0.09 -18.82 6.92
CA ILE A 56 -1.21 -19.69 6.53
C ILE A 56 -1.26 -20.93 7.46
N GLY A 57 -0.11 -21.60 7.67
CA GLY A 57 -0.03 -22.77 8.55
C GLY A 57 -0.46 -22.47 9.99
N ASP A 58 -0.04 -21.32 10.55
CA ASP A 58 -0.47 -20.89 11.88
C ASP A 58 -1.97 -20.64 11.94
N ALA A 59 -2.55 -19.96 10.95
CA ALA A 59 -3.98 -19.71 10.90
C ALA A 59 -4.77 -21.04 10.81
N LEU A 60 -4.34 -21.97 9.95
CA LEU A 60 -4.96 -23.29 9.84
C LEU A 60 -4.84 -24.11 11.12
N GLY A 61 -3.67 -24.06 11.78
CA GLY A 61 -3.42 -24.75 13.05
C GLY A 61 -4.24 -24.22 14.24
N ALA A 62 -4.72 -22.98 14.15
CA ALA A 62 -5.55 -22.33 15.18
C ALA A 62 -7.06 -22.50 14.93
N VAL A 63 -7.47 -23.16 13.83
CA VAL A 63 -8.88 -23.40 13.51
C VAL A 63 -9.51 -24.38 14.52
N PRO A 64 -10.65 -24.05 15.16
CA PRO A 64 -11.35 -24.97 16.04
C PRO A 64 -11.81 -26.22 15.30
N PRO A 65 -11.82 -27.41 15.98
CA PRO A 65 -12.36 -28.62 15.38
C PRO A 65 -13.80 -28.43 14.89
N GLY A 66 -14.06 -28.86 13.64
CA GLY A 66 -15.40 -28.79 13.04
C GLY A 66 -15.74 -27.47 12.35
N ALA A 67 -14.85 -26.49 12.31
CA ALA A 67 -15.10 -25.18 11.64
C ALA A 67 -15.13 -25.27 10.10
N GLY A 68 -14.82 -26.41 9.49
CA GLY A 68 -14.89 -26.62 8.05
C GLY A 68 -13.56 -26.36 7.32
N THR A 69 -13.61 -26.26 6.01
CA THR A 69 -12.48 -26.08 5.11
C THR A 69 -12.41 -24.66 4.54
N VAL A 70 -11.29 -24.32 3.90
CA VAL A 70 -11.13 -23.07 3.15
C VAL A 70 -11.77 -23.26 1.76
N ASP A 71 -12.78 -22.46 1.43
CA ASP A 71 -13.56 -22.55 0.19
C ASP A 71 -12.98 -21.64 -0.91
N ALA A 72 -12.37 -20.52 -0.52
CA ALA A 72 -11.71 -19.60 -1.43
C ALA A 72 -10.65 -18.73 -0.72
N ILE A 73 -9.73 -18.17 -1.50
CA ILE A 73 -8.62 -17.36 -1.02
C ILE A 73 -8.61 -16.02 -1.75
N GLY A 74 -8.52 -14.93 -0.98
CA GLY A 74 -8.20 -13.59 -1.46
C GLY A 74 -6.77 -13.21 -1.07
N VAL A 75 -6.03 -12.57 -2.00
CA VAL A 75 -4.65 -12.11 -1.74
C VAL A 75 -4.60 -10.60 -1.88
N THR A 76 -3.97 -9.93 -0.94
CA THR A 76 -3.59 -8.53 -1.02
C THR A 76 -2.15 -8.37 -0.56
N ALA A 77 -1.50 -7.31 -1.00
CA ALA A 77 -0.16 -6.98 -0.53
C ALA A 77 0.11 -5.50 -0.70
N HIS A 78 1.19 -5.02 -0.05
CA HIS A 78 1.67 -3.66 -0.28
C HIS A 78 1.80 -3.40 -1.77
N GLY A 79 1.19 -2.33 -2.20
CA GLY A 79 1.19 -1.95 -3.60
C GLY A 79 2.44 -1.21 -4.02
N ASP A 80 2.49 -0.80 -5.28
CA ASP A 80 3.69 -0.23 -5.90
C ASP A 80 4.91 -1.20 -5.76
N GLY A 81 6.14 -0.72 -5.89
CA GLY A 81 7.30 -1.60 -5.87
C GLY A 81 7.41 -2.48 -7.11
N LEU A 82 8.26 -3.52 -7.05
CA LEU A 82 8.58 -4.33 -8.24
C LEU A 82 9.12 -5.72 -7.87
N TYR A 83 8.51 -6.77 -8.40
CA TYR A 83 8.86 -8.17 -8.20
C TYR A 83 9.14 -8.82 -9.55
N LEU A 84 10.41 -8.95 -9.94
CA LEU A 84 10.81 -9.39 -11.28
C LEU A 84 11.10 -10.87 -11.31
N CYS A 85 10.61 -11.55 -12.38
CA CYS A 85 10.92 -12.94 -12.67
C CYS A 85 11.51 -13.09 -14.05
N ASP A 86 12.31 -14.16 -14.26
CA ASP A 86 12.74 -14.61 -15.57
C ASP A 86 11.57 -15.27 -16.33
N ARG A 87 11.81 -15.69 -17.57
CA ARG A 87 10.79 -16.37 -18.40
C ARG A 87 10.29 -17.69 -17.82
N ALA A 88 11.05 -18.30 -16.92
CA ALA A 88 10.65 -19.52 -16.21
C ALA A 88 9.92 -19.24 -14.89
N GLY A 89 9.64 -17.98 -14.58
CA GLY A 89 8.96 -17.55 -13.33
C GLY A 89 9.87 -17.55 -12.11
N ARG A 90 11.20 -17.64 -12.27
CA ARG A 90 12.15 -17.62 -11.15
C ARG A 90 12.52 -16.16 -10.80
N PRO A 91 12.66 -15.81 -9.52
CA PRO A 91 13.07 -14.46 -9.11
C PRO A 91 14.36 -13.98 -9.81
N LEU A 92 14.34 -12.75 -10.28
CA LEU A 92 15.52 -12.03 -10.79
C LEU A 92 16.12 -11.10 -9.73
N GLY A 93 16.44 -11.66 -8.58
CA GLY A 93 16.88 -10.92 -7.41
C GLY A 93 15.73 -10.55 -6.48
N PRO A 94 15.98 -9.68 -5.47
CA PRO A 94 14.99 -9.32 -4.48
C PRO A 94 13.84 -8.50 -5.06
N GLY A 95 12.68 -8.59 -4.41
CA GLY A 95 11.55 -7.69 -4.61
C GLY A 95 11.88 -6.31 -4.06
N ILE A 96 11.57 -5.28 -4.82
CA ILE A 96 11.81 -3.88 -4.45
C ILE A 96 10.50 -3.32 -3.87
N THR A 97 10.56 -2.73 -2.68
CA THR A 97 9.36 -2.34 -1.93
C THR A 97 8.86 -0.93 -2.28
N SER A 98 7.63 -0.59 -1.84
CA SER A 98 7.02 0.72 -2.00
C SER A 98 7.62 1.85 -1.14
N VAL A 99 8.63 1.56 -0.34
CA VAL A 99 9.39 2.56 0.43
C VAL A 99 10.83 2.72 -0.07
N ASP A 100 11.19 1.98 -1.14
CA ASP A 100 12.47 2.12 -1.84
C ASP A 100 12.53 3.49 -2.55
N SER A 101 13.69 4.09 -2.57
CA SER A 101 13.85 5.42 -3.19
C SER A 101 15.06 5.51 -4.12
N ARG A 102 15.55 4.33 -4.61
CA ARG A 102 16.70 4.27 -5.51
C ARG A 102 16.51 5.05 -6.80
N ALA A 103 15.27 5.13 -7.32
CA ALA A 103 14.97 5.78 -8.59
C ALA A 103 14.59 7.27 -8.48
N ARG A 104 14.96 7.95 -7.39
CA ARG A 104 14.73 9.40 -7.22
C ARG A 104 15.30 10.24 -8.35
N GLU A 105 16.50 9.89 -8.83
CA GLU A 105 17.16 10.57 -9.94
C GLU A 105 16.40 10.42 -11.26
N VAL A 106 15.84 9.24 -11.52
CA VAL A 106 15.01 8.98 -12.70
C VAL A 106 13.77 9.89 -12.69
N ARG A 107 13.05 9.91 -11.56
CA ARG A 107 11.88 10.76 -11.38
C ARG A 107 12.24 12.25 -11.53
N ALA A 108 13.36 12.69 -10.93
CA ALA A 108 13.84 14.07 -11.05
C ALA A 108 14.18 14.43 -12.50
N ALA A 109 14.83 13.52 -13.25
CA ALA A 109 15.10 13.70 -14.66
C ALA A 109 13.84 13.78 -15.52
N TRP A 110 12.79 12.99 -15.20
CA TRP A 110 11.50 13.10 -15.87
C TRP A 110 10.80 14.43 -15.54
N ALA A 111 10.87 14.88 -14.28
CA ALA A 111 10.32 16.17 -13.86
C ALA A 111 10.99 17.33 -14.59
N SER A 112 12.31 17.37 -14.67
CA SER A 112 13.08 18.44 -15.33
C SER A 112 12.82 18.53 -16.85
N ARG A 113 12.41 17.42 -17.47
CA ARG A 113 12.04 17.36 -18.90
C ARG A 113 10.55 17.61 -19.15
N GLY A 114 9.75 17.89 -18.12
CA GLY A 114 8.29 18.09 -18.25
C GLY A 114 7.50 16.83 -18.56
N VAL A 115 8.12 15.64 -18.45
CA VAL A 115 7.47 14.35 -18.79
C VAL A 115 6.33 14.03 -17.82
N LEU A 116 6.44 14.42 -16.54
CA LEU A 116 5.48 14.05 -15.49
C LEU A 116 4.07 14.57 -15.75
N ASP A 117 3.92 15.75 -16.38
CA ASP A 117 2.58 16.30 -16.71
C ASP A 117 1.86 15.44 -17.75
N ARG A 118 2.61 14.94 -18.77
CA ARG A 118 2.03 14.03 -19.76
C ARG A 118 1.74 12.66 -19.19
N VAL A 119 2.61 12.14 -18.34
CA VAL A 119 2.36 10.87 -17.58
C VAL A 119 1.06 10.99 -16.80
N GLU A 120 0.88 12.07 -16.02
CA GLU A 120 -0.33 12.31 -15.23
C GLU A 120 -1.60 12.34 -16.09
N GLN A 121 -1.55 12.97 -17.28
CA GLN A 121 -2.69 13.01 -18.21
C GLN A 121 -3.07 11.64 -18.76
N ILE A 122 -2.07 10.74 -18.96
CA ILE A 122 -2.31 9.40 -19.48
C ILE A 122 -2.73 8.46 -18.35
N SER A 123 -1.95 8.39 -17.26
CA SER A 123 -2.10 7.38 -16.22
C SER A 123 -2.98 7.81 -15.03
N GLY A 124 -3.40 9.09 -14.97
CA GLY A 124 -4.16 9.61 -13.83
C GLY A 124 -3.33 9.88 -12.58
N GLN A 125 -2.01 9.78 -12.65
CA GLN A 125 -1.11 9.97 -11.51
C GLN A 125 0.32 10.30 -11.95
N ARG A 126 1.12 10.84 -11.03
CA ARG A 126 2.56 11.01 -11.20
C ARG A 126 3.31 9.87 -10.52
N PRO A 127 4.28 9.24 -11.19
CA PRO A 127 5.02 8.13 -10.59
C PRO A 127 5.86 8.61 -9.40
N TYR A 128 5.83 7.83 -8.33
CA TYR A 128 6.72 7.99 -7.18
C TYR A 128 8.11 7.40 -7.48
N PRO A 129 9.14 7.69 -6.65
CA PRO A 129 10.45 7.06 -6.81
C PRO A 129 10.44 5.52 -6.71
N TYR A 130 9.46 4.97 -6.02
CA TYR A 130 9.25 3.53 -5.84
C TYR A 130 8.26 2.93 -6.85
N ALA A 131 7.65 3.73 -7.71
CA ALA A 131 6.72 3.22 -8.72
C ALA A 131 7.44 2.26 -9.68
N ALA A 132 6.76 1.20 -10.10
CA ALA A 132 7.35 0.17 -10.96
C ALA A 132 8.00 0.75 -12.22
N THR A 133 7.43 1.79 -12.82
CA THR A 133 8.01 2.47 -13.99
C THR A 133 9.33 3.16 -13.69
N THR A 134 9.44 3.90 -12.57
CA THR A 134 10.70 4.58 -12.21
C THR A 134 11.79 3.58 -11.85
N VAL A 135 11.42 2.52 -11.14
CA VAL A 135 12.36 1.45 -10.75
C VAL A 135 12.83 0.67 -11.96
N LEU A 136 11.96 0.34 -12.92
CA LEU A 136 12.35 -0.32 -14.17
C LEU A 136 13.34 0.54 -14.99
N ALA A 137 13.07 1.83 -15.14
CA ALA A 137 14.00 2.73 -15.82
C ALA A 137 15.33 2.90 -15.08
N TRP A 138 15.32 2.77 -13.76
CA TRP A 138 16.54 2.72 -12.97
C TRP A 138 17.33 1.41 -13.21
N ILE A 139 16.64 0.25 -13.22
CA ILE A 139 17.25 -1.07 -13.48
C ILE A 139 17.82 -1.12 -14.90
N GLU A 140 17.12 -0.61 -15.90
CA GLU A 140 17.63 -0.53 -17.28
C GLU A 140 18.98 0.18 -17.34
N ARG A 141 19.11 1.28 -16.61
CA ARG A 141 20.34 2.09 -16.61
C ARG A 141 21.49 1.49 -15.79
N HIS A 142 21.16 0.94 -14.62
CA HIS A 142 22.18 0.53 -13.63
C HIS A 142 22.41 -0.97 -13.55
N GLU A 143 21.46 -1.79 -14.02
CA GLU A 143 21.48 -3.25 -13.98
C GLU A 143 21.03 -3.83 -15.35
N PRO A 144 21.67 -3.43 -16.49
CA PRO A 144 21.20 -3.79 -17.84
C PRO A 144 21.14 -5.29 -18.09
N GLU A 145 22.03 -6.08 -17.49
CA GLU A 145 22.02 -7.53 -17.59
C GLU A 145 20.79 -8.14 -16.89
N ARG A 146 20.39 -7.58 -15.76
CA ARG A 146 19.15 -7.97 -15.06
C ARG A 146 17.93 -7.59 -15.89
N TYR A 147 17.91 -6.37 -16.42
CA TYR A 147 16.83 -5.85 -17.26
C TYR A 147 16.59 -6.72 -18.49
N ALA A 148 17.64 -7.13 -19.20
CA ALA A 148 17.55 -7.97 -20.40
C ALA A 148 16.99 -9.37 -20.12
N ARG A 149 16.99 -9.84 -18.87
CA ARG A 149 16.50 -11.14 -18.44
C ARG A 149 15.06 -11.11 -17.94
N ILE A 150 14.42 -9.93 -17.85
CA ILE A 150 13.04 -9.81 -17.39
C ILE A 150 12.11 -10.60 -18.29
N GLY A 151 11.44 -11.59 -17.73
CA GLY A 151 10.38 -12.36 -18.37
C GLY A 151 9.00 -11.95 -17.88
N HIS A 152 8.89 -11.55 -16.60
CA HIS A 152 7.63 -11.14 -16.00
C HIS A 152 7.85 -10.00 -15.02
N VAL A 153 6.99 -8.97 -15.10
CA VAL A 153 6.90 -7.84 -14.19
C VAL A 153 5.70 -8.05 -13.29
N LEU A 154 5.94 -8.32 -12.01
CA LEU A 154 4.91 -8.61 -11.02
C LEU A 154 4.93 -7.57 -9.91
N PHE A 155 3.82 -7.45 -9.19
CA PHE A 155 3.72 -6.81 -7.89
C PHE A 155 3.81 -7.87 -6.77
N CYS A 156 3.94 -7.44 -5.52
CA CYS A 156 4.07 -8.36 -4.38
C CYS A 156 2.91 -9.36 -4.30
N LYS A 157 1.68 -8.89 -4.43
CA LYS A 157 0.47 -9.72 -4.46
C LYS A 157 0.51 -10.74 -5.59
N ASP A 158 0.93 -10.31 -6.78
CA ASP A 158 0.98 -11.18 -7.97
C ASP A 158 2.01 -12.30 -7.78
N TRP A 159 3.17 -11.98 -7.17
CA TRP A 159 4.16 -12.97 -6.79
C TRP A 159 3.59 -14.03 -5.84
N LEU A 160 2.94 -13.62 -4.76
CA LEU A 160 2.34 -14.56 -3.80
C LEU A 160 1.25 -15.41 -4.44
N ARG A 161 0.38 -14.79 -5.26
CA ARG A 161 -0.65 -15.53 -5.99
C ARG A 161 -0.06 -16.51 -7.01
N TYR A 162 1.00 -16.11 -7.74
CA TYR A 162 1.73 -17.01 -8.61
C TYR A 162 2.29 -18.20 -7.84
N ARG A 163 2.88 -18.00 -6.67
CA ARG A 163 3.38 -19.11 -5.83
C ARG A 163 2.26 -20.04 -5.37
N LEU A 164 1.08 -19.52 -5.10
CA LEU A 164 -0.09 -20.32 -4.74
C LEU A 164 -0.63 -21.15 -5.91
N THR A 165 -0.69 -20.56 -7.11
CA THR A 165 -1.47 -21.11 -8.22
C THR A 165 -0.65 -21.60 -9.42
N GLY A 166 0.56 -21.07 -9.60
CA GLY A 166 1.36 -21.23 -10.83
C GLY A 166 0.91 -20.32 -11.99
N VAL A 167 -0.09 -19.44 -11.79
CA VAL A 167 -0.62 -18.56 -12.83
C VAL A 167 0.00 -17.17 -12.74
N ILE A 168 0.64 -16.72 -13.82
CA ILE A 168 1.20 -15.37 -13.96
C ILE A 168 0.13 -14.47 -14.55
N ALA A 169 -0.35 -13.52 -13.74
CA ALA A 169 -1.37 -12.55 -14.08
C ALA A 169 -1.26 -11.34 -13.14
N THR A 170 -2.02 -10.28 -13.39
CA THR A 170 -2.21 -9.14 -12.46
C THR A 170 -3.66 -8.72 -12.46
N ASP A 171 -4.01 -7.74 -11.61
CA ASP A 171 -5.35 -7.16 -11.57
C ASP A 171 -5.33 -5.67 -11.93
N PRO A 172 -6.51 -5.04 -12.21
CA PRO A 172 -6.55 -3.64 -12.60
C PRO A 172 -6.01 -2.69 -11.53
N THR A 173 -6.18 -3.01 -10.23
CA THR A 173 -5.78 -2.11 -9.15
C THR A 173 -4.26 -1.97 -9.05
N ASP A 174 -3.51 -3.04 -9.20
CA ASP A 174 -2.04 -3.01 -9.26
C ASP A 174 -1.53 -2.49 -10.62
N ALA A 175 -2.07 -2.99 -11.75
CA ALA A 175 -1.64 -2.55 -13.08
C ALA A 175 -1.77 -1.03 -13.26
N SER A 176 -2.83 -0.42 -12.70
CA SER A 176 -3.08 1.02 -12.79
C SER A 176 -2.14 1.88 -11.95
N THR A 177 -1.35 1.29 -11.05
CA THR A 177 -0.34 2.05 -10.31
C THR A 177 0.79 2.54 -11.21
N ALA A 178 1.01 1.90 -12.38
CA ALA A 178 2.22 2.14 -13.16
C ALA A 178 2.07 2.11 -14.69
N PHE A 179 1.22 1.25 -15.28
CA PHE A 179 1.35 0.88 -16.68
C PHE A 179 0.14 1.15 -17.57
N THR A 180 -0.98 1.61 -17.00
CA THR A 180 -2.24 1.75 -17.76
C THR A 180 -2.54 3.19 -18.16
N ASP A 181 -3.32 3.35 -19.22
CA ASP A 181 -4.06 4.57 -19.48
C ASP A 181 -5.30 4.61 -18.56
N ALA A 182 -5.45 5.68 -17.80
CA ALA A 182 -6.54 5.82 -16.84
C ALA A 182 -7.94 5.82 -17.48
N ARG A 183 -8.07 6.17 -18.76
CA ARG A 183 -9.37 6.19 -19.48
C ARG A 183 -9.79 4.78 -19.86
N THR A 184 -8.85 4.00 -20.39
CA THR A 184 -9.13 2.64 -20.90
C THR A 184 -8.96 1.56 -19.83
N GLN A 185 -8.18 1.86 -18.78
CA GLN A 185 -7.74 0.93 -17.75
C GLN A 185 -6.94 -0.27 -18.31
N LEU A 186 -6.39 -0.11 -19.51
CA LEU A 186 -5.54 -1.08 -20.19
C LEU A 186 -4.11 -0.57 -20.29
N TYR A 187 -3.15 -1.46 -20.52
CA TYR A 187 -1.75 -1.08 -20.73
C TYR A 187 -1.59 -0.04 -21.85
N SER A 188 -0.87 1.03 -21.55
CA SER A 188 -0.66 2.14 -22.44
C SER A 188 0.69 2.07 -23.14
N GLN A 189 0.69 1.80 -24.45
CA GLN A 189 1.92 1.84 -25.25
C GLN A 189 2.49 3.28 -25.29
N GLU A 190 1.63 4.30 -25.35
CA GLU A 190 2.06 5.69 -25.31
C GLU A 190 2.82 6.01 -24.02
N LEU A 191 2.33 5.53 -22.86
CA LEU A 191 2.98 5.72 -21.57
C LEU A 191 4.36 5.04 -21.55
N LEU A 192 4.43 3.79 -22.00
CA LEU A 192 5.68 3.05 -22.04
C LEU A 192 6.72 3.73 -22.94
N SER A 193 6.32 4.15 -24.13
CA SER A 193 7.21 4.86 -25.07
C SER A 193 7.67 6.22 -24.53
N LEU A 194 6.78 6.96 -23.87
CA LEU A 194 7.11 8.23 -23.22
C LEU A 194 8.18 8.08 -22.13
N LEU A 195 8.16 6.95 -21.42
CA LEU A 195 9.08 6.62 -20.34
C LEU A 195 10.33 5.87 -20.80
N GLY A 196 10.40 5.48 -22.08
CA GLY A 196 11.49 4.67 -22.65
C GLY A 196 11.43 3.19 -22.25
N LEU A 197 10.27 2.67 -21.88
CA LEU A 197 10.05 1.31 -21.35
C LEU A 197 9.38 0.36 -22.35
N ASP A 198 9.46 0.62 -23.66
CA ASP A 198 8.82 -0.22 -24.70
C ASP A 198 9.21 -1.70 -24.61
N ALA A 199 10.47 -1.97 -24.26
CA ALA A 199 11.01 -3.32 -24.14
C ALA A 199 10.34 -4.16 -23.03
N VAL A 200 9.71 -3.52 -22.04
CA VAL A 200 9.03 -4.21 -20.93
C VAL A 200 7.65 -4.73 -21.34
N ARG A 201 7.03 -4.18 -22.39
CA ARG A 201 5.65 -4.50 -22.78
C ARG A 201 5.36 -6.01 -22.88
N PRO A 202 6.21 -6.87 -23.46
CA PRO A 202 5.97 -8.30 -23.52
C PRO A 202 6.06 -9.02 -22.15
N ALA A 203 6.68 -8.40 -21.15
CA ALA A 203 6.83 -8.96 -19.81
C ALA A 203 5.69 -8.54 -18.85
N LEU A 204 4.81 -7.63 -19.26
CA LEU A 204 3.63 -7.26 -18.46
C LEU A 204 2.60 -8.38 -18.54
N PRO A 205 2.13 -8.91 -17.37
CA PRO A 205 1.18 -10.01 -17.34
C PRO A 205 -0.22 -9.58 -17.80
N GLU A 206 -1.08 -10.52 -18.13
CA GLU A 206 -2.47 -10.24 -18.47
C GLU A 206 -3.23 -9.68 -17.27
N ILE A 207 -4.09 -8.67 -17.51
CA ILE A 207 -4.92 -8.04 -16.47
C ILE A 207 -6.26 -8.80 -16.40
N HIS A 208 -6.58 -9.31 -15.22
CA HIS A 208 -7.84 -10.00 -14.93
C HIS A 208 -8.61 -9.30 -13.81
N PRO A 209 -9.95 -9.44 -13.73
CA PRO A 209 -10.74 -8.83 -12.66
C PRO A 209 -10.28 -9.26 -11.27
N SER A 210 -10.15 -8.30 -10.33
CA SER A 210 -9.68 -8.54 -8.95
C SER A 210 -10.51 -9.60 -8.22
N SER A 211 -11.84 -9.65 -8.46
CA SER A 211 -12.77 -10.64 -7.89
C SER A 211 -12.87 -11.93 -8.68
N GLY A 212 -12.26 -12.02 -9.86
CA GLY A 212 -12.26 -13.24 -10.68
C GLY A 212 -11.34 -14.32 -10.10
N VAL A 213 -11.68 -15.58 -10.33
CA VAL A 213 -10.79 -16.70 -9.98
C VAL A 213 -9.62 -16.71 -10.96
N MET A 214 -8.41 -16.54 -10.47
CA MET A 214 -7.16 -16.54 -11.24
C MET A 214 -6.33 -17.80 -11.06
N GLY A 215 -6.96 -18.90 -10.77
CA GLY A 215 -6.32 -20.19 -10.59
C GLY A 215 -6.78 -20.86 -9.30
N THR A 216 -6.19 -22.00 -9.03
CA THR A 216 -6.47 -22.80 -7.84
C THR A 216 -5.16 -23.17 -7.14
N ILE A 217 -5.22 -23.48 -5.87
CA ILE A 217 -4.05 -23.96 -5.11
C ILE A 217 -3.44 -25.15 -5.85
N SER A 218 -2.17 -25.01 -6.25
CA SER A 218 -1.39 -26.06 -6.89
C SER A 218 -1.02 -27.16 -5.90
N ALA A 219 -0.70 -28.37 -6.39
CA ALA A 219 -0.24 -29.45 -5.52
C ALA A 219 1.04 -29.09 -4.74
N VAL A 220 1.93 -28.26 -5.34
CA VAL A 220 3.15 -27.77 -4.69
C VAL A 220 2.80 -26.80 -3.55
N ALA A 221 1.93 -25.85 -3.79
CA ALA A 221 1.48 -24.89 -2.78
C ALA A 221 0.70 -25.60 -1.66
N ALA A 222 -0.15 -26.58 -1.98
CA ALA A 222 -0.87 -27.38 -0.99
C ALA A 222 0.09 -28.09 -0.01
N ALA A 223 1.15 -28.70 -0.54
CA ALA A 223 2.16 -29.36 0.29
C ALA A 223 2.92 -28.38 1.22
N GLN A 224 3.10 -27.11 0.80
CA GLN A 224 3.84 -26.10 1.55
C GLN A 224 2.98 -25.33 2.56
N THR A 225 1.69 -25.14 2.28
CA THR A 225 0.80 -24.30 3.07
C THR A 225 -0.17 -25.08 3.96
N GLY A 226 -0.42 -26.35 3.65
CA GLY A 226 -1.49 -27.16 4.28
C GLY A 226 -2.89 -26.88 3.72
N LEU A 227 -3.04 -25.99 2.73
CA LEU A 227 -4.29 -25.75 2.02
C LEU A 227 -4.65 -26.93 1.11
N LEU A 228 -5.92 -27.08 0.79
CA LEU A 228 -6.36 -28.12 -0.13
C LEU A 228 -6.02 -27.73 -1.59
N ALA A 229 -5.39 -28.65 -2.32
CA ALA A 229 -5.20 -28.50 -3.76
C ALA A 229 -6.55 -28.32 -4.45
N GLY A 230 -6.62 -27.42 -5.45
CA GLY A 230 -7.86 -27.10 -6.13
C GLY A 230 -8.71 -26.01 -5.51
N THR A 231 -8.39 -25.52 -4.28
CA THR A 231 -9.07 -24.37 -3.67
C THR A 231 -8.93 -23.13 -4.55
N PRO A 232 -10.03 -22.44 -4.93
CA PRO A 232 -10.01 -21.26 -5.78
C PRO A 232 -9.22 -20.09 -5.14
N VAL A 233 -8.44 -19.39 -5.95
CA VAL A 233 -7.71 -18.17 -5.57
C VAL A 233 -8.20 -17.01 -6.44
N ALA A 234 -8.74 -15.96 -5.81
CA ALA A 234 -9.16 -14.75 -6.48
C ALA A 234 -7.95 -13.91 -6.95
N GLY A 235 -8.18 -13.00 -7.88
CA GLY A 235 -7.17 -12.07 -8.37
C GLY A 235 -6.52 -11.25 -7.27
N GLY A 236 -7.32 -10.85 -6.31
CA GLY A 236 -6.91 -9.96 -5.24
C GLY A 236 -6.81 -8.52 -5.71
N MET A 237 -6.42 -7.63 -4.83
CA MET A 237 -6.30 -6.20 -5.13
C MET A 237 -5.18 -5.55 -4.32
N HIS A 238 -4.76 -4.37 -4.74
CA HIS A 238 -3.85 -3.49 -4.02
C HIS A 238 -4.33 -3.26 -2.57
N ASP A 239 -3.43 -3.25 -1.58
CA ASP A 239 -3.78 -3.26 -0.15
C ASP A 239 -4.65 -2.07 0.29
N VAL A 240 -4.36 -0.86 -0.17
CA VAL A 240 -5.16 0.32 0.18
C VAL A 240 -6.57 0.22 -0.40
N THR A 241 -6.73 -0.30 -1.63
CA THR A 241 -8.04 -0.57 -2.22
C THR A 241 -8.78 -1.66 -1.44
N ALA A 242 -8.07 -2.72 -1.00
CA ALA A 242 -8.65 -3.75 -0.15
C ALA A 242 -9.12 -3.19 1.20
N SER A 243 -8.34 -2.29 1.82
CA SER A 243 -8.73 -1.55 3.02
C SER A 243 -9.99 -0.71 2.81
N ALA A 244 -10.07 0.02 1.69
CA ALA A 244 -11.25 0.82 1.34
C ALA A 244 -12.50 -0.07 1.20
N VAL A 245 -12.37 -1.23 0.54
CA VAL A 245 -13.43 -2.23 0.43
C VAL A 245 -13.86 -2.74 1.80
N GLY A 246 -12.90 -3.06 2.66
CA GLY A 246 -13.16 -3.50 4.05
C GLY A 246 -13.90 -2.45 4.89
N LEU A 247 -13.72 -1.16 4.60
CA LEU A 247 -14.45 -0.04 5.20
C LEU A 247 -15.81 0.24 4.55
N GLY A 248 -16.24 -0.59 3.60
CA GLY A 248 -17.54 -0.44 2.92
C GLY A 248 -17.54 0.60 1.79
N ASN A 249 -16.36 1.02 1.29
CA ASN A 249 -16.26 1.90 0.12
C ASN A 249 -16.41 1.05 -1.16
N LEU A 250 -17.63 0.62 -1.43
CA LEU A 250 -18.00 -0.26 -2.55
C LEU A 250 -18.67 0.47 -3.71
N GLU A 251 -19.17 1.67 -3.46
CA GLU A 251 -19.92 2.49 -4.40
C GLU A 251 -19.54 3.97 -4.19
N PRO A 252 -19.74 4.86 -5.20
CA PRO A 252 -19.56 6.29 -5.03
C PRO A 252 -20.35 6.86 -3.86
N GLY A 253 -19.82 7.91 -3.22
CA GLY A 253 -20.49 8.57 -2.09
C GLY A 253 -19.95 8.18 -0.70
N VAL A 254 -18.90 7.37 -0.66
CA VAL A 254 -18.17 7.00 0.57
C VAL A 254 -16.72 7.48 0.45
N VAL A 255 -16.16 8.00 1.55
CA VAL A 255 -14.70 8.21 1.69
C VAL A 255 -14.17 7.20 2.70
N SER A 256 -13.17 6.44 2.34
CA SER A 256 -12.36 5.64 3.27
C SER A 256 -11.13 6.42 3.70
N ILE A 257 -10.83 6.39 5.00
CA ILE A 257 -9.72 7.07 5.64
C ILE A 257 -8.87 6.01 6.34
N THR A 258 -7.65 5.81 5.90
CA THR A 258 -6.67 4.95 6.58
C THR A 258 -5.63 5.84 7.24
N ALA A 259 -5.73 5.93 8.59
CA ALA A 259 -4.84 6.74 9.42
C ALA A 259 -3.65 5.90 9.93
N GLY A 260 -2.95 5.25 9.01
CA GLY A 260 -1.75 4.47 9.28
C GLY A 260 -0.48 5.32 9.22
N THR A 261 0.65 4.72 8.88
CA THR A 261 1.94 5.43 8.67
C THR A 261 1.77 6.55 7.64
N PHE A 262 1.02 6.30 6.58
CA PHE A 262 0.59 7.30 5.60
C PHE A 262 -0.84 7.74 5.86
N SER A 263 -1.16 8.99 5.49
CA SER A 263 -2.53 9.47 5.33
C SER A 263 -3.04 8.98 3.98
N ILE A 264 -3.95 8.01 3.97
CA ILE A 264 -4.55 7.48 2.74
C ILE A 264 -6.04 7.75 2.79
N ASN A 265 -6.55 8.47 1.79
CA ASN A 265 -7.95 8.85 1.71
C ASN A 265 -8.45 8.51 0.31
N GLU A 266 -9.53 7.73 0.21
CA GLU A 266 -9.97 7.19 -1.06
C GLU A 266 -11.48 7.33 -1.24
N THR A 267 -11.90 7.51 -2.48
CA THR A 267 -13.32 7.48 -2.86
C THR A 267 -13.48 6.91 -4.26
N LEU A 268 -14.53 6.14 -4.47
CA LEU A 268 -14.91 5.64 -5.80
C LEU A 268 -15.65 6.70 -6.62
N SER A 269 -15.47 6.64 -7.92
CA SER A 269 -16.24 7.42 -8.89
C SER A 269 -16.50 6.62 -10.17
N ASP A 270 -17.59 6.96 -10.88
CA ASP A 270 -17.94 6.39 -12.18
C ASP A 270 -17.48 7.28 -13.35
N HIS A 271 -16.64 8.26 -13.06
CA HIS A 271 -16.07 9.16 -14.06
C HIS A 271 -14.63 9.53 -13.70
N LEU A 272 -13.78 9.56 -14.72
CA LEU A 272 -12.37 9.93 -14.56
C LEU A 272 -12.24 11.44 -14.33
N ARG A 273 -11.51 11.79 -13.27
CA ARG A 273 -10.96 13.13 -13.07
C ARG A 273 -9.49 13.04 -12.74
N VAL A 274 -8.66 13.67 -13.53
CA VAL A 274 -7.22 13.74 -13.30
C VAL A 274 -6.91 15.07 -12.62
N ASP A 275 -6.26 15.00 -11.46
CA ASP A 275 -5.90 16.18 -10.66
C ASP A 275 -4.67 15.83 -9.81
N ARG A 276 -3.78 16.80 -9.58
CA ARG A 276 -2.55 16.62 -8.78
C ARG A 276 -2.79 16.27 -7.32
N ARG A 277 -4.00 16.49 -6.82
CA ARG A 277 -4.38 16.23 -5.43
C ARG A 277 -4.71 14.77 -5.14
N TRP A 278 -4.86 13.94 -6.16
CA TRP A 278 -5.13 12.51 -6.01
C TRP A 278 -4.62 11.69 -7.20
N ASN A 279 -4.44 10.42 -6.99
CA ASN A 279 -4.19 9.43 -8.02
C ASN A 279 -5.52 8.82 -8.46
N ALA A 280 -5.81 8.81 -9.76
CA ALA A 280 -6.99 8.16 -10.32
C ALA A 280 -6.60 6.76 -10.82
N ARG A 281 -6.78 5.74 -9.98
CA ARG A 281 -6.47 4.34 -10.27
C ARG A 281 -7.71 3.57 -10.69
N ALA A 282 -7.56 2.37 -11.24
CA ALA A 282 -8.71 1.51 -11.53
C ALA A 282 -9.47 1.18 -10.23
N GLY A 283 -10.79 1.24 -10.30
CA GLY A 283 -11.68 0.88 -9.20
C GLY A 283 -12.01 -0.61 -9.17
N LEU A 284 -13.14 -0.96 -8.56
CA LEU A 284 -13.55 -2.34 -8.35
C LEU A 284 -14.13 -3.00 -9.60
N ARG A 285 -14.62 -2.20 -10.53
CA ARG A 285 -15.27 -2.63 -11.78
C ARG A 285 -14.72 -1.81 -12.96
N PRO A 286 -14.75 -2.34 -14.20
CA PRO A 286 -14.43 -1.54 -15.38
C PRO A 286 -15.26 -0.26 -15.44
N GLY A 287 -14.63 0.87 -15.75
CA GLY A 287 -15.27 2.19 -15.77
C GLY A 287 -15.51 2.82 -14.41
N GLN A 288 -14.95 2.27 -13.34
CA GLN A 288 -14.84 2.91 -12.03
C GLN A 288 -13.39 3.31 -11.74
N TRP A 289 -13.24 4.35 -10.96
CA TRP A 289 -11.93 4.84 -10.49
C TRP A 289 -11.89 4.93 -8.98
N MET A 290 -10.84 4.40 -8.38
CA MET A 290 -10.46 4.66 -7.01
C MET A 290 -9.55 5.90 -7.00
N ASN A 291 -10.07 6.99 -6.47
CA ASN A 291 -9.33 8.25 -6.37
C ASN A 291 -8.68 8.33 -5.00
N MET A 292 -7.36 8.27 -4.97
CA MET A 292 -6.56 8.19 -3.74
C MET A 292 -5.75 9.46 -3.51
N SER A 293 -6.09 10.22 -2.47
CA SER A 293 -5.31 11.36 -1.99
C SER A 293 -4.44 10.94 -0.81
N ILE A 294 -3.13 11.03 -0.96
CA ILE A 294 -2.15 10.41 -0.05
C ILE A 294 -1.03 11.38 0.32
N SER A 295 -0.56 11.27 1.56
CA SER A 295 0.70 11.89 1.99
C SER A 295 1.40 11.09 3.08
N PRO A 296 2.73 11.29 3.28
CA PRO A 296 3.47 10.65 4.35
C PRO A 296 3.29 11.34 5.71
N ALA A 297 2.16 12.00 5.95
CA ALA A 297 1.91 12.82 7.13
C ALA A 297 0.68 12.32 7.89
N SER A 298 0.85 11.28 8.70
CA SER A 298 -0.19 10.68 9.53
C SER A 298 0.40 10.16 10.86
N SER A 299 0.08 8.95 11.29
CA SER A 299 0.53 8.38 12.57
C SER A 299 2.05 8.35 12.77
N ASN A 300 2.82 8.28 11.69
CA ASN A 300 4.28 8.37 11.76
C ASN A 300 4.80 9.66 12.44
N ASN A 301 4.07 10.77 12.35
CA ASN A 301 4.41 12.00 13.09
C ASN A 301 4.16 11.82 14.59
N VAL A 302 3.08 11.14 14.94
CA VAL A 302 2.75 10.82 16.35
C VAL A 302 3.81 9.87 16.91
N ASP A 303 4.14 8.78 16.20
CA ASP A 303 5.17 7.83 16.61
C ASP A 303 6.53 8.51 16.80
N TRP A 304 6.91 9.40 15.88
CA TRP A 304 8.12 10.18 16.03
C TRP A 304 8.11 11.01 17.29
N PHE A 305 7.03 11.77 17.53
CA PHE A 305 6.94 12.65 18.69
C PHE A 305 6.95 11.87 20.01
N LEU A 306 6.24 10.74 20.06
CA LEU A 306 6.22 9.86 21.25
C LEU A 306 7.62 9.32 21.56
N ARG A 307 8.40 8.92 20.57
CA ARG A 307 9.78 8.48 20.77
C ARG A 307 10.70 9.59 21.27
N GLN A 308 10.45 10.84 20.92
CA GLN A 308 11.27 11.99 21.34
C GLN A 308 10.86 12.55 22.71
N ALA A 309 9.57 12.65 23.00
CA ALA A 309 9.05 13.37 24.17
C ALA A 309 8.50 12.43 25.27
N TYR A 310 8.23 11.15 24.96
CA TYR A 310 7.69 10.13 25.87
C TYR A 310 8.62 8.92 25.97
N THR A 311 9.92 9.16 25.98
CA THR A 311 10.96 8.11 25.92
C THR A 311 10.82 7.10 27.03
N ALA A 312 10.55 7.53 28.28
CA ALA A 312 10.44 6.62 29.42
C ALA A 312 9.21 5.72 29.32
N GLU A 313 8.07 6.28 28.93
CA GLU A 313 6.81 5.55 28.72
C GLU A 313 6.91 4.62 27.50
N TRP A 314 7.55 5.07 26.42
CA TRP A 314 7.84 4.25 25.24
C TRP A 314 8.68 3.03 25.61
N ASP A 315 9.78 3.23 26.33
CA ASP A 315 10.67 2.18 26.78
C ASP A 315 9.99 1.21 27.76
N ALA A 316 9.11 1.71 28.64
CA ALA A 316 8.34 0.87 29.54
C ALA A 316 7.36 -0.02 28.75
N ALA A 317 6.60 0.56 27.82
CA ALA A 317 5.64 -0.19 27.00
C ALA A 317 6.33 -1.29 26.14
N THR A 318 7.50 -1.00 25.56
CA THR A 318 8.26 -1.99 24.77
C THR A 318 8.80 -3.14 25.60
N ARG A 319 8.95 -2.97 26.92
CA ARG A 319 9.36 -4.02 27.88
C ARG A 319 8.18 -4.72 28.57
N GLY A 320 6.95 -4.54 28.05
CA GLY A 320 5.75 -5.19 28.59
C GLY A 320 5.12 -4.44 29.77
N GLY A 321 5.47 -3.17 29.99
CA GLY A 321 4.85 -2.28 30.95
C GLY A 321 3.48 -1.76 30.50
N PRO A 322 2.92 -0.72 31.19
CA PRO A 322 1.65 -0.12 30.83
C PRO A 322 1.58 0.34 29.38
N SER A 323 0.38 0.34 28.82
CA SER A 323 0.15 0.82 27.44
C SER A 323 0.49 2.30 27.33
N LEU A 324 1.35 2.64 26.36
CA LEU A 324 1.63 4.04 26.02
C LEU A 324 0.36 4.82 25.59
N TRP A 325 -0.59 4.11 24.97
CA TRP A 325 -1.83 4.71 24.47
C TRP A 325 -2.74 5.25 25.57
N GLU A 326 -2.74 4.67 26.77
CA GLU A 326 -3.47 5.21 27.92
C GLU A 326 -2.96 6.60 28.31
N THR A 327 -1.63 6.81 28.27
CA THR A 327 -1.03 8.13 28.49
C THR A 327 -1.36 9.11 27.37
N VAL A 328 -1.27 8.65 26.12
CA VAL A 328 -1.62 9.46 24.93
C VAL A 328 -3.08 9.94 25.00
N GLU A 329 -4.01 9.02 25.28
CA GLU A 329 -5.44 9.36 25.41
C GLU A 329 -5.68 10.38 26.52
N ALA A 330 -5.04 10.21 27.68
CA ALA A 330 -5.17 11.14 28.80
C ALA A 330 -4.65 12.55 28.45
N ASP A 331 -3.49 12.64 27.79
CA ASP A 331 -2.86 13.90 27.43
C ASP A 331 -3.63 14.65 26.31
N VAL A 332 -4.33 13.93 25.41
CA VAL A 332 -5.11 14.57 24.34
C VAL A 332 -6.60 14.77 24.68
N ALA A 333 -7.11 14.19 25.77
CA ALA A 333 -8.54 14.22 26.12
C ALA A 333 -9.07 15.56 26.64
N GLY A 334 -8.20 16.49 27.07
CA GLY A 334 -8.61 17.78 27.64
C GLY A 334 -9.23 18.75 26.61
N PRO A 335 -9.82 19.86 27.03
CA PRO A 335 -10.29 20.90 26.12
C PRO A 335 -9.13 21.55 25.37
N VAL A 336 -9.40 22.00 24.14
CA VAL A 336 -8.42 22.76 23.35
C VAL A 336 -8.37 24.19 23.87
N ALA A 337 -7.18 24.67 24.23
CA ALA A 337 -7.00 26.08 24.63
C ALA A 337 -7.05 26.98 23.38
N ASP A 338 -7.53 28.24 23.59
CA ASP A 338 -7.63 29.23 22.50
C ASP A 338 -6.24 29.58 21.90
N ASP A 339 -5.16 29.40 22.66
CA ASP A 339 -3.78 29.63 22.24
C ASP A 339 -3.00 28.36 21.99
N ALA A 340 -3.70 27.22 21.78
CA ALA A 340 -3.06 25.93 21.51
C ALA A 340 -2.06 26.04 20.34
N PRO A 341 -0.88 25.39 20.44
CA PRO A 341 0.09 25.39 19.35
C PRO A 341 -0.42 24.57 18.17
N LEU A 342 0.05 24.90 16.97
CA LEU A 342 -0.20 24.13 15.76
C LEU A 342 1.04 23.35 15.38
N PHE A 343 0.85 22.17 14.80
CA PHE A 343 1.93 21.38 14.22
C PHE A 343 1.75 21.24 12.70
N HIS A 344 2.80 21.54 11.97
CA HIS A 344 2.89 21.36 10.54
C HIS A 344 3.47 19.94 10.26
N PRO A 345 2.71 18.98 9.72
CA PRO A 345 3.02 17.55 9.87
C PRO A 345 3.94 16.98 8.78
N PHE A 346 4.89 17.75 8.23
CA PHE A 346 5.70 17.34 7.10
C PHE A 346 7.12 16.89 7.47
N LEU A 347 7.26 16.05 8.50
CA LEU A 347 8.53 15.41 8.87
C LEU A 347 9.12 14.57 7.73
N TYR A 348 8.26 13.89 6.98
CA TYR A 348 8.65 12.96 5.93
C TYR A 348 8.44 13.54 4.52
N GLY A 349 8.25 14.84 4.44
CA GLY A 349 8.06 15.59 3.21
C GLY A 349 6.62 16.04 2.98
N SER A 350 6.47 17.01 2.09
CA SER A 350 5.18 17.56 1.67
C SER A 350 4.61 16.76 0.50
N PRO A 351 3.29 16.52 0.45
CA PRO A 351 2.63 15.99 -0.73
C PRO A 351 2.50 17.03 -1.85
N TYR A 352 2.86 18.27 -1.58
CA TYR A 352 2.77 19.40 -2.51
C TYR A 352 4.08 19.62 -3.26
N ASP A 353 4.00 20.30 -4.41
CA ASP A 353 5.17 20.62 -5.23
C ASP A 353 6.14 21.61 -4.52
N ALA A 354 5.68 22.32 -3.50
CA ALA A 354 6.52 23.20 -2.69
C ALA A 354 7.19 22.43 -1.55
N PRO A 355 8.49 22.65 -1.29
CA PRO A 355 9.17 22.05 -0.16
C PRO A 355 8.56 22.57 1.15
N ALA A 356 8.20 21.65 2.02
CA ALA A 356 7.73 21.95 3.36
C ALA A 356 8.35 20.96 4.36
N SER A 357 8.58 21.43 5.59
CA SER A 357 9.09 20.64 6.69
C SER A 357 8.21 20.79 7.92
N ALA A 358 8.38 19.90 8.88
CA ALA A 358 7.64 19.98 10.12
C ALA A 358 8.05 21.21 10.93
N ALA A 359 7.05 21.80 11.61
CA ALA A 359 7.26 22.93 12.52
C ALA A 359 6.14 22.99 13.57
N PHE A 360 6.49 23.41 14.78
CA PHE A 360 5.52 23.90 15.75
C PHE A 360 5.36 25.42 15.60
N LEU A 361 4.12 25.87 15.57
CA LEU A 361 3.76 27.29 15.46
C LEU A 361 2.97 27.72 16.70
N GLY A 362 3.22 28.91 17.19
CA GLY A 362 2.49 29.46 18.35
C GLY A 362 2.92 28.91 19.71
N LEU A 363 4.03 28.20 19.85
CA LEU A 363 4.54 27.73 21.15
C LEU A 363 4.80 28.92 22.10
N ARG A 364 4.42 28.71 23.36
CA ARG A 364 4.62 29.62 24.47
C ARG A 364 5.32 28.89 25.63
N SER A 365 5.87 29.64 26.59
CA SER A 365 6.63 29.06 27.70
C SER A 365 5.82 28.18 28.66
N TRP A 366 4.50 28.28 28.63
CA TRP A 366 3.58 27.49 29.44
C TRP A 366 3.05 26.24 28.75
N HIS A 367 3.28 26.05 27.45
CA HIS A 367 2.91 24.85 26.75
C HIS A 367 3.84 23.69 27.14
N GLY A 368 3.23 22.59 27.57
CA GLY A 368 3.93 21.34 27.91
C GLY A 368 3.93 20.32 26.79
N ARG A 369 4.46 19.14 27.11
CA ARG A 369 4.53 18.03 26.14
C ARG A 369 3.15 17.55 25.69
N ALA A 370 2.13 17.62 26.56
CA ALA A 370 0.77 17.24 26.23
C ALA A 370 0.16 18.18 25.18
N ASP A 371 0.38 19.50 25.27
CA ASP A 371 -0.06 20.47 24.28
C ASP A 371 0.62 20.23 22.94
N MET A 372 1.91 19.89 22.94
CA MET A 372 2.66 19.55 21.73
C MET A 372 2.19 18.23 21.13
N LEU A 373 1.91 17.20 21.94
CA LEU A 373 1.36 15.92 21.44
C LEU A 373 0.02 16.13 20.77
N ARG A 374 -0.86 16.91 21.41
CA ARG A 374 -2.15 17.27 20.84
C ARG A 374 -1.98 17.99 19.50
N ALA A 375 -1.10 18.96 19.41
CA ALA A 375 -0.82 19.67 18.17
C ALA A 375 -0.35 18.70 17.05
N VAL A 376 0.47 17.70 17.38
CA VAL A 376 0.92 16.68 16.43
C VAL A 376 -0.23 15.81 15.93
N VAL A 377 -1.11 15.36 16.84
CA VAL A 377 -2.31 14.58 16.48
C VAL A 377 -3.26 15.42 15.62
N GLU A 378 -3.56 16.66 16.02
CA GLU A 378 -4.41 17.56 15.25
C GLU A 378 -3.82 17.89 13.88
N GLY A 379 -2.50 18.09 13.79
CA GLY A 379 -1.80 18.32 12.53
C GLY A 379 -1.99 17.16 11.55
N ALA A 380 -1.90 15.91 12.04
CA ALA A 380 -2.20 14.72 11.24
C ALA A 380 -3.68 14.70 10.81
N VAL A 381 -4.61 15.01 11.70
CA VAL A 381 -6.06 15.07 11.38
C VAL A 381 -6.37 16.17 10.37
N PHE A 382 -5.78 17.36 10.51
CA PHE A 382 -5.94 18.45 9.54
C PHE A 382 -5.40 18.08 8.17
N ASN A 383 -4.30 17.32 8.12
CA ASN A 383 -3.79 16.80 6.86
C ASN A 383 -4.77 15.81 6.20
N HIS A 384 -5.37 14.87 6.97
CA HIS A 384 -6.44 14.02 6.46
C HIS A 384 -7.64 14.84 5.96
N ARG A 385 -8.07 15.84 6.71
CA ARG A 385 -9.16 16.72 6.30
C ARG A 385 -8.88 17.42 4.98
N TYR A 386 -7.67 17.93 4.79
CA TYR A 386 -7.27 18.54 3.51
C TYR A 386 -7.45 17.57 2.33
N HIS A 387 -7.02 16.31 2.48
CA HIS A 387 -7.17 15.29 1.46
C HIS A 387 -8.64 14.92 1.21
N VAL A 388 -9.42 14.76 2.28
CA VAL A 388 -10.86 14.47 2.20
C VAL A 388 -11.61 15.62 1.53
N ASP A 389 -11.33 16.88 1.89
CA ASP A 389 -11.97 18.06 1.28
C ASP A 389 -11.60 18.18 -0.20
N ALA A 390 -10.35 17.86 -0.59
CA ALA A 390 -9.93 17.80 -1.97
C ALA A 390 -10.74 16.76 -2.78
N LEU A 391 -10.89 15.53 -2.26
CA LEU A 391 -11.69 14.49 -2.88
C LEU A 391 -13.17 14.88 -2.96
N ARG A 392 -13.76 15.36 -1.86
CA ARG A 392 -15.18 15.75 -1.81
C ARG A 392 -15.52 16.93 -2.71
N SER A 393 -14.56 17.79 -3.02
CA SER A 393 -14.75 18.88 -3.99
C SER A 393 -15.01 18.38 -5.42
N ALA A 394 -14.54 17.18 -5.73
CA ALA A 394 -14.66 16.56 -7.04
C ALA A 394 -15.67 15.39 -7.06
N PHE A 395 -15.77 14.67 -5.96
CA PHE A 395 -16.55 13.45 -5.78
C PHE A 395 -17.41 13.59 -4.52
N PRO A 396 -18.66 14.05 -4.63
CA PRO A 396 -19.54 14.24 -3.48
C PRO A 396 -19.68 12.95 -2.65
N ALA A 397 -19.43 13.04 -1.35
CA ALA A 397 -19.57 11.91 -0.43
C ALA A 397 -20.28 12.35 0.85
N SER A 398 -21.20 11.50 1.33
CA SER A 398 -22.03 11.72 2.54
C SER A 398 -21.65 10.79 3.70
N ARG A 399 -20.83 9.76 3.43
CA ARG A 399 -20.37 8.78 4.43
C ARG A 399 -18.86 8.69 4.45
N ALA A 400 -18.30 8.35 5.60
CA ALA A 400 -16.90 8.04 5.75
C ALA A 400 -16.72 6.79 6.62
N GLY A 401 -15.75 5.95 6.25
CA GLY A 401 -15.21 4.89 7.09
C GLY A 401 -13.77 5.24 7.47
N ILE A 402 -13.37 4.95 8.70
CA ILE A 402 -12.00 5.19 9.18
C ILE A 402 -11.40 3.94 9.80
N THR A 403 -10.11 3.73 9.55
CA THR A 403 -9.27 2.71 10.18
C THR A 403 -7.85 3.25 10.36
N GLY A 404 -7.06 2.59 11.20
CA GLY A 404 -5.66 2.94 11.44
C GLY A 404 -5.04 2.07 12.51
#